data_eba595fed7cca226f91e326995875bf5
#
_entry.id   eba595fed7cca226f91e326995875bf5
#
_cell.length_a   1.000
_cell.length_b   1.000
_cell.length_c   1.000
_cell.angle_alpha   90.00
_cell.angle_beta   90.00
_cell.angle_gamma   90.00
#
_symmetry.space_group_name_H-M   'P 1'
#
loop_
_entity.id
_entity.type
_entity.pdbx_description
1 polymer ?
#
loop_
_entity_poly.entity_id
_entity_poly.type
_entity_poly.pdbx_seq_one_letter_code
_entity_poly.pdbx_strand_id
1 'polypeptide(L)'
;MTPRTLERWAPIVTAAALLLLWQLVCMLFSIADYFFPSPLTIVHALAEFAGPIGEAVWKTFWVTMIGFAIAIAVGVLLGFLVGSSRLAYAAIYPLLVGFNAVPKAAIVPILIVWFGIGVGPGVLTAFLISFFPITVNIATGLATLEPELEDVLRVLGAKRWDVLGKVGLPRSMPYFYGSLKIAITLAFVGTVLAEMTAGDSGIGYLMQTAGSQQRMPLAFAGLVVIGVMAMAMYELFSLIEKRSTGWAHRGTQGD
;
A
#
# COMPACT_ATOMS: atom_id res chain seq x y z
N MET A 1 8.32 -13.71 34.26
CA MET A 1 7.55 -13.42 33.01
C MET A 1 7.80 -14.59 32.06
N THR A 2 6.75 -15.20 31.53
CA THR A 2 6.90 -16.30 30.57
C THR A 2 7.45 -15.75 29.24
N PRO A 3 8.26 -16.51 28.47
CA PRO A 3 8.81 -16.03 27.18
C PRO A 3 7.76 -15.43 26.24
N ARG A 4 6.56 -16.01 26.20
CA ARG A 4 5.44 -15.55 25.38
C ARG A 4 4.88 -14.16 25.77
N THR A 5 4.95 -13.77 27.03
CA THR A 5 4.54 -12.41 27.47
C THR A 5 5.57 -11.38 27.05
N LEU A 6 6.86 -11.72 27.11
CA LEU A 6 7.95 -10.84 26.69
C LEU A 6 7.86 -10.55 25.17
N GLU A 7 7.66 -11.57 24.35
CA GLU A 7 7.51 -11.45 22.90
C GLU A 7 6.31 -10.58 22.50
N ARG A 8 5.21 -10.64 23.24
CA ARG A 8 4.02 -9.86 22.97
C ARG A 8 4.19 -8.36 23.27
N TRP A 9 4.96 -8.02 24.30
CA TRP A 9 5.19 -6.62 24.70
C TRP A 9 6.41 -5.99 24.05
N ALA A 10 7.34 -6.80 23.51
CA ALA A 10 8.56 -6.33 22.90
C ALA A 10 8.33 -5.23 21.83
N PRO A 11 7.40 -5.35 20.86
CA PRO A 11 7.19 -4.30 19.87
C PRO A 11 6.74 -2.97 20.47
N ILE A 12 5.86 -3.03 21.48
CA ILE A 12 5.31 -1.83 22.16
C ILE A 12 6.41 -1.14 22.96
N VAL A 13 7.20 -1.93 23.72
CA VAL A 13 8.34 -1.41 24.50
C VAL A 13 9.38 -0.78 23.59
N THR A 14 9.71 -1.44 22.47
CA THR A 14 10.67 -0.91 21.50
C THR A 14 10.17 0.40 20.87
N ALA A 15 8.90 0.46 20.45
CA ALA A 15 8.33 1.68 19.90
C ALA A 15 8.33 2.84 20.94
N ALA A 16 7.93 2.55 22.18
CA ALA A 16 7.95 3.53 23.26
C ALA A 16 9.40 4.01 23.56
N ALA A 17 10.37 3.09 23.60
CA ALA A 17 11.78 3.43 23.82
C ALA A 17 12.33 4.31 22.68
N LEU A 18 11.99 4.04 21.42
CA LEU A 18 12.40 4.87 20.29
C LEU A 18 11.78 6.27 20.33
N LEU A 19 10.49 6.38 20.70
CA LEU A 19 9.83 7.70 20.85
C LEU A 19 10.45 8.50 22.01
N LEU A 20 10.75 7.85 23.13
CA LEU A 20 11.42 8.48 24.26
C LEU A 20 12.84 8.92 23.88
N LEU A 21 13.58 8.07 23.18
CA LEU A 21 14.92 8.43 22.69
C LEU A 21 14.86 9.65 21.76
N TRP A 22 13.91 9.67 20.80
CA TRP A 22 13.70 10.82 19.91
C TRP A 22 13.39 12.08 20.72
N GLN A 23 12.46 12.02 21.68
CA GLN A 23 12.12 13.14 22.55
C GLN A 23 13.36 13.65 23.31
N LEU A 24 14.14 12.74 23.92
CA LEU A 24 15.35 13.09 24.67
C LEU A 24 16.41 13.73 23.79
N VAL A 25 16.63 13.21 22.59
CA VAL A 25 17.58 13.80 21.63
C VAL A 25 17.18 15.23 21.29
N CYS A 26 15.91 15.48 20.96
CA CYS A 26 15.44 16.84 20.67
C CYS A 26 15.63 17.78 21.85
N MET A 27 15.40 17.33 23.09
CA MET A 27 15.55 18.13 24.30
C MET A 27 17.02 18.40 24.65
N LEU A 28 17.88 17.37 24.61
CA LEU A 28 19.29 17.49 24.99
C LEU A 28 20.09 18.37 24.04
N PHE A 29 19.80 18.28 22.74
CA PHE A 29 20.48 19.07 21.71
C PHE A 29 19.76 20.39 21.39
N SER A 30 18.68 20.70 22.10
CA SER A 30 17.85 21.91 21.88
C SER A 30 17.52 22.12 20.40
N ILE A 31 17.13 21.03 19.70
CA ILE A 31 16.86 21.06 18.27
C ILE A 31 15.61 21.92 18.04
N ALA A 32 15.72 22.89 17.14
CA ALA A 32 14.61 23.77 16.84
C ALA A 32 13.47 23.03 16.12
N ASP A 33 12.23 23.25 16.54
CA ASP A 33 11.04 22.55 16.03
C ASP A 33 10.79 22.77 14.53
N TYR A 34 11.26 23.89 13.98
CA TYR A 34 11.18 24.16 12.52
C TYR A 34 12.14 23.29 11.70
N PHE A 35 13.12 22.66 12.32
CA PHE A 35 14.06 21.74 11.66
C PHE A 35 13.67 20.29 11.89
N PHE A 36 13.55 19.88 13.15
CA PHE A 36 13.17 18.51 13.51
C PHE A 36 12.33 18.51 14.78
N PRO A 37 10.97 18.45 14.64
CA PRO A 37 10.07 18.56 15.77
C PRO A 37 10.13 17.35 16.69
N SER A 38 9.94 17.59 17.97
CA SER A 38 9.85 16.54 18.97
C SER A 38 8.50 15.80 18.89
N PRO A 39 8.40 14.55 19.33
CA PRO A 39 7.14 13.82 19.42
C PRO A 39 6.04 14.62 20.17
N LEU A 40 6.39 15.33 21.21
CA LEU A 40 5.44 16.12 21.99
C LEU A 40 4.88 17.30 21.18
N THR A 41 5.73 18.02 20.43
CA THR A 41 5.29 19.14 19.57
C THR A 41 4.44 18.66 18.40
N ILE A 42 4.68 17.43 17.89
CA ILE A 42 3.83 16.80 16.87
C ILE A 42 2.43 16.48 17.46
N VAL A 43 2.35 15.95 18.68
CA VAL A 43 1.08 15.68 19.35
C VAL A 43 0.30 16.98 19.61
N HIS A 44 0.98 18.05 20.01
CA HIS A 44 0.34 19.37 20.15
C HIS A 44 -0.20 19.88 18.81
N ALA A 45 0.57 19.75 17.71
CA ALA A 45 0.12 20.14 16.38
C ALA A 45 -1.08 19.31 15.91
N LEU A 46 -1.12 18.01 16.23
CA LEU A 46 -2.28 17.13 15.94
C LEU A 46 -3.55 17.62 16.65
N ALA A 47 -3.43 18.06 17.89
CA ALA A 47 -4.57 18.58 18.65
C ALA A 47 -5.01 19.96 18.17
N GLU A 48 -4.07 20.86 17.92
CA GLU A 48 -4.32 22.23 17.50
C GLU A 48 -4.94 22.31 16.09
N PHE A 49 -4.45 21.49 15.16
CA PHE A 49 -4.88 21.48 13.76
C PHE A 49 -5.77 20.28 13.40
N ALA A 50 -6.47 19.69 14.39
CA ALA A 50 -7.30 18.49 14.19
C ALA A 50 -8.36 18.67 13.09
N GLY A 51 -9.01 19.84 12.99
CA GLY A 51 -9.99 20.14 11.95
C GLY A 51 -9.39 20.13 10.55
N PRO A 52 -8.41 20.99 10.24
CA PRO A 52 -7.73 21.01 8.94
C PRO A 52 -7.11 19.65 8.55
N ILE A 53 -6.49 18.95 9.50
CA ILE A 53 -5.94 17.60 9.27
C ILE A 53 -7.07 16.63 8.92
N GLY A 54 -8.18 16.64 9.63
CA GLY A 54 -9.32 15.75 9.38
C GLY A 54 -9.93 15.94 7.98
N GLU A 55 -10.11 17.18 7.53
CA GLU A 55 -10.57 17.49 6.17
C GLU A 55 -9.57 17.02 5.10
N ALA A 56 -8.29 17.28 5.32
CA ALA A 56 -7.23 16.87 4.40
C ALA A 56 -7.15 15.34 4.29
N VAL A 57 -7.18 14.62 5.42
CA VAL A 57 -7.19 13.15 5.49
C VAL A 57 -8.39 12.57 4.73
N TRP A 58 -9.58 13.14 4.93
CA TRP A 58 -10.79 12.68 4.24
C TRP A 58 -10.66 12.76 2.72
N LYS A 59 -10.13 13.87 2.22
CA LYS A 59 -9.88 14.04 0.77
C LYS A 59 -8.86 13.04 0.25
N THR A 60 -7.69 12.94 0.88
CA THR A 60 -6.65 11.95 0.52
C THR A 60 -7.18 10.52 0.56
N PHE A 61 -7.98 10.17 1.57
CA PHE A 61 -8.60 8.85 1.67
C PHE A 61 -9.42 8.51 0.42
N TRP A 62 -10.34 9.37 0.02
CA TRP A 62 -11.20 9.10 -1.15
C TRP A 62 -10.43 9.07 -2.46
N VAL A 63 -9.48 9.97 -2.66
CA VAL A 63 -8.60 9.96 -3.84
C VAL A 63 -7.84 8.65 -3.94
N THR A 64 -7.26 8.21 -2.80
CA THR A 64 -6.54 6.94 -2.71
C THR A 64 -7.46 5.75 -3.00
N MET A 65 -8.66 5.72 -2.40
CA MET A 65 -9.60 4.61 -2.59
C MET A 65 -10.06 4.48 -4.04
N ILE A 66 -10.30 5.59 -4.74
CA ILE A 66 -10.67 5.56 -6.16
C ILE A 66 -9.51 4.99 -6.99
N GLY A 67 -8.29 5.52 -6.82
CA GLY A 67 -7.09 5.03 -7.53
C GLY A 67 -6.80 3.55 -7.24
N PHE A 68 -6.93 3.14 -5.98
CA PHE A 68 -6.75 1.76 -5.55
C PHE A 68 -7.82 0.82 -6.12
N ALA A 69 -9.09 1.24 -6.17
CA ALA A 69 -10.16 0.44 -6.79
C ALA A 69 -9.90 0.21 -8.28
N ILE A 70 -9.44 1.24 -9.00
CA ILE A 70 -9.02 1.11 -10.40
C ILE A 70 -7.82 0.15 -10.51
N ALA A 71 -6.85 0.25 -9.58
CA ALA A 71 -5.68 -0.62 -9.54
C ALA A 71 -6.06 -2.09 -9.31
N ILE A 72 -7.04 -2.36 -8.45
CA ILE A 72 -7.58 -3.71 -8.26
C ILE A 72 -8.21 -4.21 -9.56
N ALA A 73 -9.12 -3.45 -10.15
CA ALA A 73 -9.83 -3.87 -11.36
C ALA A 73 -8.88 -4.16 -12.52
N VAL A 74 -7.97 -3.24 -12.82
CA VAL A 74 -6.98 -3.38 -13.90
C VAL A 74 -5.93 -4.44 -13.55
N GLY A 75 -5.44 -4.45 -12.32
CA GLY A 75 -4.42 -5.40 -11.84
C GLY A 75 -4.91 -6.84 -11.87
N VAL A 76 -6.16 -7.10 -11.44
CA VAL A 76 -6.79 -8.43 -11.52
C VAL A 76 -6.96 -8.86 -12.97
N LEU A 77 -7.50 -7.97 -13.82
CA LEU A 77 -7.71 -8.27 -15.24
C LEU A 77 -6.38 -8.61 -15.95
N LEU A 78 -5.38 -7.75 -15.81
CA LEU A 78 -4.07 -7.97 -16.43
C LEU A 78 -3.36 -9.18 -15.83
N GLY A 79 -3.40 -9.35 -14.51
CA GLY A 79 -2.81 -10.51 -13.83
C GLY A 79 -3.41 -11.82 -14.30
N PHE A 80 -4.73 -11.86 -14.47
CA PHE A 80 -5.43 -13.02 -15.03
C PHE A 80 -5.05 -13.28 -16.49
N LEU A 81 -5.04 -12.26 -17.34
CA LEU A 81 -4.66 -12.37 -18.75
C LEU A 81 -3.22 -12.89 -18.90
N VAL A 82 -2.29 -12.33 -18.12
CA VAL A 82 -0.88 -12.72 -18.16
C VAL A 82 -0.67 -14.12 -17.58
N GLY A 83 -1.27 -14.42 -16.42
CA GLY A 83 -1.08 -15.70 -15.72
C GLY A 83 -1.81 -16.89 -16.37
N SER A 84 -2.83 -16.62 -17.21
CA SER A 84 -3.63 -17.68 -17.84
C SER A 84 -2.89 -18.46 -18.94
N SER A 85 -1.75 -18.02 -19.42
CA SER A 85 -1.00 -18.65 -20.52
C SER A 85 0.51 -18.54 -20.32
N ARG A 86 1.24 -19.65 -20.47
CA ARG A 86 2.71 -19.64 -20.42
C ARG A 86 3.32 -18.69 -21.45
N LEU A 87 2.73 -18.61 -22.65
CA LEU A 87 3.18 -17.69 -23.68
C LEU A 87 2.91 -16.23 -23.30
N ALA A 88 1.71 -15.93 -22.79
CA ALA A 88 1.37 -14.58 -22.33
C ALA A 88 2.27 -14.16 -21.15
N TYR A 89 2.53 -15.05 -20.21
CA TYR A 89 3.43 -14.80 -19.09
C TYR A 89 4.86 -14.49 -19.60
N ALA A 90 5.42 -15.35 -20.45
CA ALA A 90 6.76 -15.16 -20.98
C ALA A 90 6.92 -13.86 -21.82
N ALA A 91 5.87 -13.45 -22.54
CA ALA A 91 5.90 -12.26 -23.38
C ALA A 91 5.64 -10.96 -22.63
N ILE A 92 4.67 -10.95 -21.70
CA ILE A 92 4.16 -9.71 -21.08
C ILE A 92 4.84 -9.44 -19.74
N TYR A 93 5.19 -10.48 -18.97
CA TYR A 93 5.79 -10.29 -17.63
C TYR A 93 7.08 -9.45 -17.65
N PRO A 94 8.04 -9.66 -18.59
CA PRO A 94 9.23 -8.80 -18.68
C PRO A 94 8.90 -7.33 -18.97
N LEU A 95 7.85 -7.08 -19.79
CA LEU A 95 7.40 -5.71 -20.08
C LEU A 95 6.78 -5.04 -18.84
N LEU A 96 6.01 -5.79 -18.05
CA LEU A 96 5.47 -5.28 -16.77
C LEU A 96 6.60 -4.93 -15.80
N VAL A 97 7.63 -5.78 -15.69
CA VAL A 97 8.80 -5.50 -14.85
C VAL A 97 9.53 -4.26 -15.35
N GLY A 98 9.75 -4.14 -16.66
CA GLY A 98 10.36 -2.94 -17.28
C GLY A 98 9.55 -1.68 -16.99
N PHE A 99 8.23 -1.73 -17.13
CA PHE A 99 7.34 -0.61 -16.77
C PHE A 99 7.41 -0.25 -15.28
N ASN A 100 7.55 -1.26 -14.41
CA ASN A 100 7.69 -1.02 -12.97
C ASN A 100 9.01 -0.34 -12.61
N ALA A 101 10.06 -0.52 -13.39
CA ALA A 101 11.36 0.13 -13.17
C ALA A 101 11.32 1.66 -13.43
N VAL A 102 10.33 2.15 -14.17
CA VAL A 102 10.14 3.59 -14.40
C VAL A 102 9.78 4.28 -13.08
N PRO A 103 10.50 5.35 -12.67
CA PRO A 103 10.19 6.11 -11.47
C PRO A 103 8.84 6.82 -11.61
N LYS A 104 7.78 6.23 -11.01
CA LYS A 104 6.42 6.76 -11.13
C LYS A 104 6.28 8.17 -10.56
N ALA A 105 7.13 8.53 -9.58
CA ALA A 105 7.22 9.90 -9.07
C ALA A 105 7.53 10.92 -10.17
N ALA A 106 8.36 10.56 -11.14
CA ALA A 106 8.71 11.44 -12.26
C ALA A 106 7.56 11.63 -13.27
N ILE A 107 6.54 10.78 -13.23
CA ILE A 107 5.36 10.90 -14.09
C ILE A 107 4.37 11.94 -13.55
N VAL A 108 4.39 12.23 -12.25
CA VAL A 108 3.42 13.14 -11.61
C VAL A 108 3.34 14.51 -12.30
N PRO A 109 4.46 15.23 -12.59
CA PRO A 109 4.39 16.50 -13.30
C PRO A 109 3.73 16.37 -14.69
N ILE A 110 3.95 15.26 -15.38
CA ILE A 110 3.34 14.99 -16.70
C ILE A 110 1.83 14.82 -16.56
N LEU A 111 1.38 14.09 -15.53
CA LEU A 111 -0.05 13.91 -15.26
C LEU A 111 -0.72 15.27 -14.94
N ILE A 112 -0.03 16.17 -14.26
CA ILE A 112 -0.54 17.52 -13.98
C ILE A 112 -0.70 18.33 -15.26
N VAL A 113 0.25 18.24 -16.20
CA VAL A 113 0.14 18.92 -17.49
C VAL A 113 -1.04 18.39 -18.31
N TRP A 114 -1.32 17.08 -18.26
CA TRP A 114 -2.39 16.47 -19.06
C TRP A 114 -3.77 16.62 -18.43
N PHE A 115 -3.88 16.52 -17.10
CA PHE A 115 -5.16 16.42 -16.38
C PHE A 115 -5.44 17.64 -15.49
N GLY A 116 -4.51 18.60 -15.43
CA GLY A 116 -4.62 19.76 -14.57
C GLY A 116 -4.30 19.47 -13.09
N ILE A 117 -4.41 20.51 -12.26
CA ILE A 117 -4.27 20.43 -10.81
C ILE A 117 -5.56 19.86 -10.21
N GLY A 118 -5.45 19.03 -9.16
CA GLY A 118 -6.60 18.50 -8.42
C GLY A 118 -6.59 16.98 -8.28
N VAL A 119 -7.76 16.37 -8.20
CA VAL A 119 -7.97 14.95 -7.87
C VAL A 119 -7.42 13.98 -8.93
N GLY A 120 -7.46 14.37 -10.21
CA GLY A 120 -7.08 13.50 -11.34
C GLY A 120 -5.66 12.92 -11.24
N PRO A 121 -4.61 13.76 -11.13
CA PRO A 121 -3.25 13.28 -10.96
C PRO A 121 -3.06 12.40 -9.71
N GLY A 122 -3.76 12.70 -8.61
CA GLY A 122 -3.74 11.90 -7.39
C GLY A 122 -4.25 10.48 -7.61
N VAL A 123 -5.44 10.36 -8.21
CA VAL A 123 -6.06 9.06 -8.55
C VAL A 123 -5.17 8.25 -9.50
N LEU A 124 -4.64 8.89 -10.56
CA LEU A 124 -3.80 8.22 -11.55
C LEU A 124 -2.46 7.78 -10.95
N THR A 125 -1.84 8.59 -10.10
CA THR A 125 -0.59 8.22 -9.44
C THR A 125 -0.79 7.07 -8.46
N ALA A 126 -1.86 7.12 -7.65
CA ALA A 126 -2.24 6.01 -6.77
C ALA A 126 -2.43 4.71 -7.57
N PHE A 127 -3.17 4.78 -8.67
CA PHE A 127 -3.36 3.64 -9.59
C PHE A 127 -2.02 3.12 -10.14
N LEU A 128 -1.20 3.99 -10.76
CA LEU A 128 0.04 3.60 -11.43
C LEU A 128 1.08 2.98 -10.49
N ILE A 129 1.09 3.37 -9.22
CA ILE A 129 2.03 2.82 -8.24
C ILE A 129 1.52 1.50 -7.67
N SER A 130 0.20 1.34 -7.51
CA SER A 130 -0.39 0.21 -6.79
C SER A 130 -0.86 -0.96 -7.67
N PHE A 131 -1.11 -0.78 -8.98
CA PHE A 131 -1.62 -1.86 -9.83
C PHE A 131 -0.60 -2.98 -10.08
N PHE A 132 0.69 -2.66 -10.14
CA PHE A 132 1.74 -3.61 -10.49
C PHE A 132 1.87 -4.77 -9.49
N PRO A 133 1.93 -4.55 -8.16
CA PRO A 133 1.95 -5.65 -7.20
C PRO A 133 0.76 -6.59 -7.36
N ILE A 134 -0.43 -6.05 -7.64
CA ILE A 134 -1.64 -6.85 -7.83
C ILE A 134 -1.51 -7.72 -9.08
N THR A 135 -1.12 -7.11 -10.21
CA THR A 135 -0.94 -7.80 -11.49
C THR A 135 0.06 -8.94 -11.38
N VAL A 136 1.24 -8.66 -10.83
CA VAL A 136 2.35 -9.63 -10.74
C VAL A 136 1.99 -10.79 -9.82
N ASN A 137 1.41 -10.52 -8.65
CA ASN A 137 1.08 -11.58 -7.71
C ASN A 137 -0.03 -12.51 -8.23
N ILE A 138 -1.04 -11.96 -8.92
CA ILE A 138 -2.07 -12.78 -9.55
C ILE A 138 -1.47 -13.60 -10.70
N ALA A 139 -0.68 -12.98 -11.58
CA ALA A 139 -0.04 -13.67 -12.70
C ALA A 139 0.87 -14.80 -12.20
N THR A 140 1.69 -14.54 -11.18
CA THR A 140 2.55 -15.55 -10.56
C THR A 140 1.73 -16.65 -9.89
N GLY A 141 0.70 -16.29 -9.11
CA GLY A 141 -0.15 -17.28 -8.45
C GLY A 141 -0.86 -18.23 -9.42
N LEU A 142 -1.23 -17.75 -10.61
CA LEU A 142 -1.80 -18.58 -11.67
C LEU A 142 -0.74 -19.39 -12.44
N ALA A 143 0.45 -18.80 -12.68
CA ALA A 143 1.53 -19.45 -13.42
C ALA A 143 2.25 -20.55 -12.61
N THR A 144 2.17 -20.53 -11.28
CA THR A 144 2.77 -21.52 -10.37
C THR A 144 1.86 -22.71 -10.07
N LEU A 145 0.80 -22.92 -10.84
CA LEU A 145 0.01 -24.15 -10.76
C LEU A 145 0.91 -25.34 -11.12
N GLU A 146 0.89 -26.36 -10.25
CA GLU A 146 1.64 -27.61 -10.46
C GLU A 146 1.17 -28.28 -11.76
N PRO A 147 2.08 -28.54 -12.73
CA PRO A 147 1.71 -29.16 -14.01
C PRO A 147 1.04 -30.52 -13.82
N GLU A 148 1.46 -31.26 -12.79
CA GLU A 148 0.93 -32.58 -12.46
C GLU A 148 -0.55 -32.52 -12.06
N LEU A 149 -0.94 -31.48 -11.33
CA LEU A 149 -2.33 -31.27 -10.94
C LEU A 149 -3.19 -30.89 -12.15
N GLU A 150 -2.65 -30.07 -13.04
CA GLU A 150 -3.31 -29.70 -14.30
C GLU A 150 -3.52 -30.94 -15.18
N ASP A 151 -2.52 -31.81 -15.30
CA ASP A 151 -2.56 -33.03 -16.11
C ASP A 151 -3.58 -34.04 -15.55
N VAL A 152 -3.61 -34.25 -14.22
CA VAL A 152 -4.63 -35.14 -13.59
C VAL A 152 -6.04 -34.62 -13.87
N LEU A 153 -6.29 -33.32 -13.73
CA LEU A 153 -7.61 -32.77 -13.99
C LEU A 153 -8.01 -32.86 -15.46
N ARG A 154 -7.06 -32.72 -16.39
CA ARG A 154 -7.29 -32.91 -17.83
C ARG A 154 -7.63 -34.33 -18.18
N VAL A 155 -6.95 -35.32 -17.60
CA VAL A 155 -7.30 -36.76 -17.77
C VAL A 155 -8.71 -37.06 -17.29
N LEU A 156 -9.17 -36.35 -16.23
CA LEU A 156 -10.55 -36.43 -15.72
C LEU A 156 -11.57 -35.65 -16.57
N GLY A 157 -11.16 -35.05 -17.72
CA GLY A 157 -12.03 -34.34 -18.65
C GLY A 157 -12.26 -32.87 -18.34
N ALA A 158 -11.52 -32.29 -17.38
CA ALA A 158 -11.64 -30.85 -17.07
C ALA A 158 -11.10 -29.99 -18.22
N LYS A 159 -11.87 -28.98 -18.61
CA LYS A 159 -11.41 -27.95 -19.54
C LYS A 159 -10.49 -26.97 -18.84
N ARG A 160 -9.64 -26.29 -19.60
CA ARG A 160 -8.68 -25.29 -19.07
C ARG A 160 -9.35 -24.25 -18.15
N TRP A 161 -10.53 -23.78 -18.50
CA TRP A 161 -11.30 -22.83 -17.71
C TRP A 161 -11.81 -23.43 -16.38
N ASP A 162 -12.11 -24.71 -16.35
CA ASP A 162 -12.47 -25.43 -15.12
C ASP A 162 -11.29 -25.50 -14.17
N VAL A 163 -10.09 -25.79 -14.69
CA VAL A 163 -8.84 -25.83 -13.91
C VAL A 163 -8.52 -24.43 -13.36
N LEU A 164 -8.54 -23.42 -14.21
CA LEU A 164 -8.28 -22.03 -13.79
C LEU A 164 -9.30 -21.53 -12.76
N GLY A 165 -10.60 -21.78 -12.98
CA GLY A 165 -11.66 -21.28 -12.10
C GLY A 165 -11.78 -22.01 -10.78
N LYS A 166 -11.65 -23.36 -10.80
CA LYS A 166 -11.89 -24.21 -9.62
C LYS A 166 -10.63 -24.47 -8.79
N VAL A 167 -9.45 -24.34 -9.38
CA VAL A 167 -8.17 -24.62 -8.72
C VAL A 167 -7.26 -23.40 -8.74
N GLY A 168 -7.03 -22.80 -9.92
CA GLY A 168 -6.12 -21.68 -10.09
C GLY A 168 -6.52 -20.46 -9.26
N LEU A 169 -7.77 -20.03 -9.41
CA LEU A 169 -8.29 -18.86 -8.71
C LEU A 169 -8.28 -19.01 -7.18
N PRO A 170 -8.82 -20.10 -6.59
CA PRO A 170 -8.71 -20.30 -5.14
C PRO A 170 -7.27 -20.34 -4.64
N ARG A 171 -6.36 -21.00 -5.36
CA ARG A 171 -4.93 -21.09 -4.98
C ARG A 171 -4.21 -19.74 -5.09
N SER A 172 -4.63 -18.86 -5.99
CA SER A 172 -4.06 -17.51 -6.12
C SER A 172 -4.60 -16.51 -5.08
N MET A 173 -5.65 -16.83 -4.34
CA MET A 173 -6.26 -15.94 -3.34
C MET A 173 -5.28 -15.44 -2.27
N PRO A 174 -4.41 -16.26 -1.65
CA PRO A 174 -3.43 -15.76 -0.69
C PRO A 174 -2.47 -14.74 -1.31
N TYR A 175 -2.02 -14.97 -2.56
CA TYR A 175 -1.18 -14.03 -3.30
C TYR A 175 -1.92 -12.72 -3.60
N PHE A 176 -3.19 -12.81 -3.96
CA PHE A 176 -4.04 -11.66 -4.19
C PHE A 176 -4.18 -10.80 -2.93
N TYR A 177 -4.62 -11.37 -1.81
CA TYR A 177 -4.74 -10.62 -0.56
C TYR A 177 -3.40 -10.09 -0.05
N GLY A 178 -2.31 -10.86 -0.19
CA GLY A 178 -0.96 -10.39 0.09
C GLY A 178 -0.59 -9.16 -0.74
N SER A 179 -0.94 -9.15 -2.03
CA SER A 179 -0.69 -8.00 -2.90
C SER A 179 -1.54 -6.78 -2.55
N LEU A 180 -2.79 -6.95 -2.10
CA LEU A 180 -3.64 -5.84 -1.69
C LEU A 180 -3.06 -5.05 -0.52
N LYS A 181 -2.45 -5.74 0.45
CA LYS A 181 -1.79 -5.10 1.60
C LYS A 181 -0.64 -4.19 1.16
N ILE A 182 0.17 -4.65 0.21
CA ILE A 182 1.27 -3.86 -0.35
C ILE A 182 0.71 -2.72 -1.22
N ALA A 183 -0.26 -3.04 -2.08
CA ALA A 183 -0.82 -2.11 -3.03
C ALA A 183 -1.53 -0.93 -2.36
N ILE A 184 -2.27 -1.14 -1.26
CA ILE A 184 -2.95 -0.05 -0.56
C ILE A 184 -1.96 0.94 0.07
N THR A 185 -0.87 0.46 0.68
CA THR A 185 0.16 1.35 1.23
C THR A 185 0.84 2.15 0.12
N LEU A 186 1.12 1.52 -1.02
CA LEU A 186 1.67 2.19 -2.19
C LEU A 186 0.69 3.19 -2.83
N ALA A 187 -0.62 2.92 -2.80
CA ALA A 187 -1.63 3.85 -3.28
C ALA A 187 -1.65 5.15 -2.46
N PHE A 188 -1.55 5.05 -1.11
CA PHE A 188 -1.40 6.23 -0.26
C PHE A 188 -0.15 7.03 -0.58
N VAL A 189 0.99 6.34 -0.76
CA VAL A 189 2.25 7.01 -1.18
C VAL A 189 2.04 7.76 -2.50
N GLY A 190 1.38 7.14 -3.47
CA GLY A 190 1.10 7.75 -4.78
C GLY A 190 0.22 8.98 -4.68
N THR A 191 -0.87 8.91 -3.92
CA THR A 191 -1.77 10.05 -3.70
C THR A 191 -1.04 11.22 -3.04
N VAL A 192 -0.35 10.95 -1.92
CA VAL A 192 0.37 11.99 -1.16
C VAL A 192 1.44 12.64 -2.02
N LEU A 193 2.16 11.86 -2.83
CA LEU A 193 3.19 12.38 -3.73
C LEU A 193 2.61 13.34 -4.77
N ALA A 194 1.45 13.00 -5.36
CA ALA A 194 0.76 13.88 -6.30
C ALA A 194 0.25 15.16 -5.61
N GLU A 195 -0.35 15.03 -4.42
CA GLU A 195 -0.82 16.16 -3.62
C GLU A 195 0.30 17.12 -3.21
N MET A 196 1.49 16.59 -2.85
CA MET A 196 2.67 17.39 -2.53
C MET A 196 3.23 18.12 -3.74
N THR A 197 3.13 17.53 -4.94
CA THR A 197 3.75 18.11 -6.14
C THR A 197 2.96 19.28 -6.69
N ALA A 198 1.63 19.17 -6.77
CA ALA A 198 0.76 20.23 -7.24
C ALA A 198 -0.72 19.96 -6.85
N GLY A 199 -0.94 19.50 -5.64
CA GLY A 199 -2.28 19.43 -5.07
C GLY A 199 -2.80 20.82 -4.70
N ASP A 200 -4.11 20.95 -4.62
CA ASP A 200 -4.83 22.09 -4.05
C ASP A 200 -5.47 21.74 -2.71
N SER A 201 -5.36 20.47 -2.32
CA SER A 201 -6.01 19.90 -1.13
C SER A 201 -5.40 18.55 -0.77
N GLY A 202 -5.81 17.99 0.37
CA GLY A 202 -5.34 16.71 0.88
C GLY A 202 -4.16 16.85 1.85
N ILE A 203 -3.76 15.69 2.42
CA ILE A 203 -2.74 15.67 3.49
C ILE A 203 -1.35 16.01 2.92
N GLY A 204 -1.06 15.58 1.66
CA GLY A 204 0.19 15.89 1.00
C GLY A 204 0.34 17.40 0.75
N TYR A 205 -0.72 18.05 0.29
CA TYR A 205 -0.76 19.51 0.14
C TYR A 205 -0.58 20.24 1.48
N LEU A 206 -1.27 19.77 2.54
CA LEU A 206 -1.11 20.34 3.88
C LEU A 206 0.32 20.20 4.37
N MET A 207 0.96 19.04 4.20
CA MET A 207 2.34 18.81 4.59
C MET A 207 3.31 19.70 3.82
N GLN A 208 3.13 19.82 2.49
CA GLN A 208 3.96 20.68 1.63
C GLN A 208 3.84 22.14 2.02
N THR A 209 2.61 22.63 2.25
CA THR A 209 2.34 24.00 2.66
C THR A 209 2.91 24.29 4.05
N ALA A 210 2.72 23.39 5.01
CA ALA A 210 3.29 23.52 6.34
C ALA A 210 4.83 23.56 6.30
N GLY A 211 5.45 22.70 5.49
CA GLY A 211 6.89 22.68 5.30
C GLY A 211 7.43 24.00 4.72
N SER A 212 6.78 24.54 3.69
CA SER A 212 7.17 25.82 3.08
C SER A 212 7.03 27.03 4.04
N GLN A 213 6.12 26.93 5.02
CA GLN A 213 5.91 27.92 6.08
C GLN A 213 6.77 27.66 7.34
N GLN A 214 7.69 26.72 7.28
CA GLN A 214 8.53 26.29 8.42
C GLN A 214 7.72 25.77 9.63
N ARG A 215 6.48 25.33 9.42
CA ARG A 215 5.62 24.68 10.42
C ARG A 215 5.83 23.18 10.43
N MET A 216 7.08 22.73 10.67
CA MET A 216 7.44 21.32 10.64
C MET A 216 6.61 20.43 11.58
N PRO A 217 6.22 20.85 12.81
CA PRO A 217 5.32 20.05 13.64
C PRO A 217 4.01 19.64 12.92
N LEU A 218 3.41 20.55 12.14
CA LEU A 218 2.21 20.28 11.36
C LEU A 218 2.49 19.34 10.17
N ALA A 219 3.62 19.51 9.48
CA ALA A 219 4.01 18.61 8.40
C ALA A 219 4.24 17.18 8.92
N PHE A 220 4.93 17.03 10.05
CA PHE A 220 5.13 15.73 10.70
C PHE A 220 3.83 15.15 11.27
N ALA A 221 2.91 15.98 11.76
CA ALA A 221 1.58 15.55 12.15
C ALA A 221 0.83 14.91 10.98
N GLY A 222 0.90 15.53 9.79
CA GLY A 222 0.37 14.96 8.55
C GLY A 222 1.01 13.61 8.21
N LEU A 223 2.33 13.49 8.32
CA LEU A 223 3.07 12.24 8.07
C LEU A 223 2.64 11.12 9.03
N VAL A 224 2.45 11.42 10.31
CA VAL A 224 1.97 10.44 11.30
C VAL A 224 0.56 9.98 10.95
N VAL A 225 -0.34 10.90 10.62
CA VAL A 225 -1.74 10.55 10.32
C VAL A 225 -1.85 9.69 9.06
N ILE A 226 -1.10 10.01 7.98
CA ILE A 226 -1.10 9.18 6.77
C ILE A 226 -0.52 7.79 7.04
N GLY A 227 0.53 7.70 7.88
CA GLY A 227 1.11 6.43 8.30
C GLY A 227 0.12 5.57 9.07
N VAL A 228 -0.62 6.16 10.02
CA VAL A 228 -1.68 5.47 10.77
C VAL A 228 -2.81 5.02 9.85
N MET A 229 -3.23 5.86 8.90
CA MET A 229 -4.29 5.52 7.95
C MET A 229 -3.87 4.37 7.02
N ALA A 230 -2.65 4.40 6.49
CA ALA A 230 -2.11 3.33 5.65
C ALA A 230 -1.99 2.01 6.44
N MET A 231 -1.54 2.07 7.70
CA MET A 231 -1.45 0.92 8.59
C MET A 231 -2.83 0.35 8.92
N ALA A 232 -3.82 1.19 9.21
CA ALA A 232 -5.19 0.76 9.47
C ALA A 232 -5.79 0.01 8.27
N MET A 233 -5.55 0.52 7.05
CA MET A 233 -5.99 -0.15 5.83
C MET A 233 -5.23 -1.46 5.56
N TYR A 234 -3.92 -1.49 5.83
CA TYR A 234 -3.14 -2.73 5.77
C TYR A 234 -3.72 -3.81 6.70
N GLU A 235 -4.00 -3.46 7.95
CA GLU A 235 -4.58 -4.39 8.92
C GLU A 235 -6.00 -4.82 8.52
N LEU A 236 -6.81 -3.92 7.96
CA LEU A 236 -8.13 -4.27 7.43
C LEU A 236 -8.01 -5.37 6.36
N PHE A 237 -7.11 -5.23 5.39
CA PHE A 237 -6.88 -6.26 4.37
C PHE A 237 -6.26 -7.54 4.94
N SER A 238 -5.42 -7.43 5.98
CA SER A 238 -4.90 -8.58 6.73
C SER A 238 -6.01 -9.37 7.42
N LEU A 239 -6.99 -8.69 8.01
CA LEU A 239 -8.16 -9.33 8.62
C LEU A 239 -9.06 -10.00 7.57
N ILE A 240 -9.28 -9.35 6.43
CA ILE A 240 -10.05 -9.93 5.31
C ILE A 240 -9.35 -11.19 4.80
N GLU A 241 -8.04 -11.14 4.58
CA GLU A 241 -7.23 -12.29 4.17
C GLU A 241 -7.38 -13.46 5.14
N LYS A 242 -7.16 -13.25 6.44
CA LYS A 242 -7.28 -14.29 7.47
C LYS A 242 -8.66 -14.97 7.46
N ARG A 243 -9.72 -14.20 7.19
CA ARG A 243 -11.07 -14.75 7.12
C ARG A 243 -11.34 -15.52 5.82
N SER A 244 -10.77 -15.06 4.71
CA SER A 244 -11.03 -15.61 3.37
C SER A 244 -10.10 -16.78 3.00
N THR A 245 -8.87 -16.82 3.54
CA THR A 245 -7.83 -17.81 3.20
C THR A 245 -7.41 -18.68 4.39
N GLY A 246 -8.20 -18.73 5.46
CA GLY A 246 -7.90 -19.51 6.67
C GLY A 246 -7.67 -21.01 6.41
N TRP A 247 -8.12 -21.54 5.28
CA TRP A 247 -7.86 -22.91 4.83
C TRP A 247 -6.41 -23.10 4.34
N ALA A 248 -5.78 -22.09 3.75
CA ALA A 248 -4.43 -22.16 3.19
C ALA A 248 -3.33 -22.21 4.28
N HIS A 249 -3.62 -21.74 5.50
CA HIS A 249 -2.67 -21.69 6.61
C HIS A 249 -2.71 -22.91 7.53
N ARG A 250 -3.63 -23.85 7.33
CA ARG A 250 -3.75 -25.05 8.19
C ARG A 250 -2.68 -26.11 7.90
N GLY A 251 -1.95 -26.02 6.78
CA GLY A 251 -0.91 -26.97 6.39
C GLY A 251 0.48 -26.70 6.97
N THR A 252 0.75 -25.52 7.54
CA THR A 252 2.09 -25.11 8.02
C THR A 252 2.26 -25.13 9.54
N GLN A 253 1.27 -25.58 10.31
CA GLN A 253 1.35 -25.67 11.78
C GLN A 253 1.48 -27.11 12.30
N GLY A 254 1.91 -28.03 11.48
CA GLY A 254 2.03 -29.46 11.80
C GLY A 254 3.44 -30.02 11.73
N ASP A 255 4.50 -29.25 12.13
CA ASP A 255 5.85 -29.76 12.41
C ASP A 255 6.45 -29.04 13.64
#